data_dc5043be25fcbc66ff4497eeb8c6f86d
#
_entry.id   dc5043be25fcbc66ff4497eeb8c6f86d
#
_cell.length_a   1.000
_cell.length_b   1.000
_cell.length_c   1.000
_cell.angle_alpha   90.00
_cell.angle_beta   90.00
_cell.angle_gamma   90.00
#
_symmetry.space_group_name_H-M   'P 1'
#
loop_
_entity.id
_entity.type
_entity.pdbx_description
1 polymer ?
#
loop_
_entity_poly.entity_id
_entity_poly.type
_entity_poly.pdbx_seq_one_letter_code
_entity_poly.pdbx_strand_id
1 'polypeptide(L)'
;MTRGISPEDHAIAGASFTEPMPERAGWRAWLGVIAVGLATFCVVTTEMLPVGLFVPITAALDVSVGMGGFMLFVPAILAALFAPLVVIGAKGADRRVILCGLLALLACANAASAWAPSMAWFLAARVLVGFCIGGIWAIAGGLAGRLVGAGSVGLATSIIFGGVAVASVLGVPLGAFIGELAGWRAAFGAMAALCAAVLLLNLLNLPPLPTARSLRPRQLVSQLANPGLRRGLLITLFLVAGHFMAYTFVRPLLQIHAAFGENWIGPLLFAYGAAGVAGNFLGGTAAARRPAATLLMIAVSLLMVLLLLGMLGQLRPAVAVLLLLWGLAYGAVSVSLQTWMMKAAPDAVEAATSLFVAVFNLGIAAGSLLGVPSVDALGLRANLWLAAACMLWPALMLARAGWGEWRGDYARKARNRVSTP
;
A
#
# COMPACT_ATOMS: atom_id res chain seq x y z
N MET A 1 -8.46 -35.55 -55.12
CA MET A 1 -9.36 -34.39 -55.12
C MET A 1 -8.87 -33.42 -54.03
N THR A 2 -7.98 -32.53 -54.38
CA THR A 2 -7.41 -31.49 -53.54
C THR A 2 -8.25 -30.22 -53.72
N ARG A 3 -8.98 -29.81 -52.67
CA ARG A 3 -9.67 -28.52 -52.69
C ARG A 3 -8.65 -27.41 -52.37
N GLY A 4 -8.44 -26.54 -53.39
CA GLY A 4 -7.66 -25.33 -53.23
C GLY A 4 -8.33 -24.35 -52.27
N ILE A 5 -7.57 -23.83 -51.33
CA ILE A 5 -7.94 -22.74 -50.44
C ILE A 5 -7.85 -21.45 -51.25
N SER A 6 -8.93 -20.68 -51.27
CA SER A 6 -9.07 -19.42 -52.00
C SER A 6 -8.19 -18.32 -51.39
N PRO A 7 -7.62 -17.40 -52.22
CA PRO A 7 -6.80 -16.30 -51.73
C PRO A 7 -7.52 -15.27 -50.84
N GLU A 8 -8.85 -15.33 -50.69
CA GLU A 8 -9.66 -14.39 -49.91
C GLU A 8 -9.66 -14.72 -48.43
N ASP A 9 -9.29 -15.95 -48.00
CA ASP A 9 -9.25 -16.33 -46.59
C ASP A 9 -8.03 -15.78 -45.81
N HIS A 10 -7.05 -15.20 -46.50
CA HIS A 10 -5.87 -14.56 -45.89
C HIS A 10 -6.03 -13.07 -45.61
N ALA A 11 -7.12 -12.45 -46.07
CA ALA A 11 -7.31 -10.99 -45.92
C ALA A 11 -7.96 -10.56 -44.58
N ILE A 12 -8.51 -11.49 -43.75
CA ILE A 12 -9.22 -11.17 -42.52
C ILE A 12 -8.35 -11.34 -41.25
N ALA A 13 -7.15 -11.92 -41.37
CA ALA A 13 -6.27 -12.17 -40.21
C ALA A 13 -5.33 -11.01 -39.85
N GLY A 14 -5.39 -9.87 -40.54
CA GLY A 14 -4.40 -8.79 -40.44
C GLY A 14 -4.88 -7.43 -39.98
N ALA A 15 -6.09 -7.27 -39.45
CA ALA A 15 -6.52 -6.00 -38.88
C ALA A 15 -6.08 -5.89 -37.42
N SER A 16 -4.79 -5.77 -37.15
CA SER A 16 -4.27 -5.22 -35.93
C SER A 16 -4.52 -3.71 -35.95
N PHE A 17 -5.63 -3.24 -35.33
CA PHE A 17 -5.81 -1.84 -35.01
C PHE A 17 -4.81 -1.45 -33.90
N THR A 18 -3.56 -1.37 -34.23
CA THR A 18 -2.56 -0.58 -33.52
C THR A 18 -2.39 0.71 -34.29
N GLU A 19 -3.25 1.71 -33.99
CA GLU A 19 -2.84 3.08 -34.29
C GLU A 19 -1.49 3.29 -33.58
N PRO A 20 -0.44 3.74 -34.28
CA PRO A 20 0.84 4.03 -33.65
C PRO A 20 0.59 5.17 -32.66
N MET A 21 0.67 4.85 -31.37
CA MET A 21 0.68 5.87 -30.31
C MET A 21 1.83 6.84 -30.64
N PRO A 22 1.60 8.16 -30.59
CA PRO A 22 2.61 9.13 -30.93
C PRO A 22 3.89 8.87 -30.12
N GLU A 23 5.04 8.84 -30.76
CA GLU A 23 6.36 8.56 -30.16
C GLU A 23 6.72 9.49 -29.00
N ARG A 24 6.07 10.63 -28.90
CA ARG A 24 6.17 11.57 -27.76
C ARG A 24 4.80 11.85 -27.19
N ALA A 25 4.57 11.42 -25.97
CA ALA A 25 3.36 11.77 -25.23
C ALA A 25 3.26 13.31 -25.10
N GLY A 26 2.17 13.88 -25.58
CA GLY A 26 1.93 15.31 -25.48
C GLY A 26 1.82 15.75 -24.00
N TRP A 27 1.98 17.04 -23.71
CA TRP A 27 1.92 17.61 -22.35
C TRP A 27 0.63 17.24 -21.59
N ARG A 28 -0.50 17.08 -22.29
CA ARG A 28 -1.78 16.63 -21.69
C ARG A 28 -1.70 15.20 -21.15
N ALA A 29 -0.99 14.31 -21.81
CA ALA A 29 -0.79 12.95 -21.31
C ALA A 29 0.00 12.93 -20.00
N TRP A 30 1.02 13.79 -19.90
CA TRP A 30 1.79 13.95 -18.66
C TRP A 30 0.98 14.59 -17.53
N LEU A 31 0.10 15.57 -17.85
CA LEU A 31 -0.86 16.07 -16.86
C LEU A 31 -1.82 14.98 -16.38
N GLY A 32 -2.26 14.08 -17.27
CA GLY A 32 -3.03 12.90 -16.88
C GLY A 32 -2.25 11.97 -15.95
N VAL A 33 -0.98 11.71 -16.22
CA VAL A 33 -0.10 10.91 -15.34
C VAL A 33 0.05 11.56 -13.96
N ILE A 34 0.28 12.87 -13.90
CA ILE A 34 0.37 13.64 -12.64
C ILE A 34 -0.96 13.60 -11.90
N ALA A 35 -2.09 13.75 -12.61
CA ALA A 35 -3.42 13.70 -12.01
C ALA A 35 -3.72 12.35 -11.36
N VAL A 36 -3.30 11.23 -11.99
CA VAL A 36 -3.40 9.89 -11.40
C VAL A 36 -2.44 9.76 -10.20
N GLY A 37 -1.23 10.31 -10.28
CA GLY A 37 -0.29 10.36 -9.15
C GLY A 37 -0.86 11.13 -7.94
N LEU A 38 -1.55 12.25 -8.18
CA LEU A 38 -2.27 12.97 -7.13
C LEU A 38 -3.46 12.18 -6.58
N ALA A 39 -4.14 11.38 -7.41
CA ALA A 39 -5.20 10.48 -6.93
C ALA A 39 -4.65 9.41 -5.98
N THR A 40 -3.49 8.82 -6.28
CA THR A 40 -2.81 7.88 -5.35
C THR A 40 -2.34 8.59 -4.08
N PHE A 41 -1.86 9.82 -4.16
CA PHE A 41 -1.57 10.65 -2.99
C PHE A 41 -2.81 10.87 -2.12
N CYS A 42 -3.94 11.27 -2.70
CA CYS A 42 -5.18 11.52 -1.98
C CYS A 42 -5.68 10.27 -1.24
N VAL A 43 -5.69 9.11 -1.90
CA VAL A 43 -6.23 7.89 -1.29
C VAL A 43 -5.35 7.41 -0.12
N VAL A 44 -4.03 7.42 -0.29
CA VAL A 44 -3.09 6.99 0.77
C VAL A 44 -3.08 7.97 1.93
N THR A 45 -3.10 9.28 1.64
CA THR A 45 -3.20 10.29 2.70
C THR A 45 -4.51 10.16 3.48
N THR A 46 -5.66 10.00 2.81
CA THR A 46 -6.96 9.79 3.46
C THR A 46 -6.98 8.52 4.32
N GLU A 47 -6.33 7.45 3.86
CA GLU A 47 -6.20 6.19 4.59
C GLU A 47 -5.43 6.38 5.90
N MET A 48 -4.29 7.07 5.84
CA MET A 48 -3.36 7.22 6.95
C MET A 48 -3.65 8.44 7.85
N LEU A 49 -4.49 9.39 7.41
CA LEU A 49 -4.80 10.62 8.14
C LEU A 49 -5.24 10.37 9.61
N PRO A 50 -6.10 9.37 9.91
CA PRO A 50 -6.48 9.08 11.30
C PRO A 50 -5.30 8.71 12.21
N VAL A 51 -4.19 8.18 11.68
CA VAL A 51 -3.01 7.85 12.49
C VAL A 51 -2.41 9.09 13.12
N GLY A 52 -2.25 10.16 12.34
CA GLY A 52 -1.73 11.45 12.81
C GLY A 52 -2.71 12.20 13.73
N LEU A 53 -4.00 11.94 13.55
CA LEU A 53 -5.09 12.62 14.27
C LEU A 53 -5.75 11.72 15.34
N PHE A 54 -5.12 10.59 15.67
CA PHE A 54 -5.72 9.53 16.47
C PHE A 54 -6.28 10.03 17.81
N VAL A 55 -5.43 10.68 18.61
CA VAL A 55 -5.80 11.17 19.95
C VAL A 55 -6.87 12.28 19.88
N PRO A 56 -6.74 13.32 19.03
CA PRO A 56 -7.79 14.33 18.88
C PRO A 56 -9.15 13.76 18.48
N ILE A 57 -9.18 12.75 17.59
CA ILE A 57 -10.44 12.14 17.14
C ILE A 57 -11.08 11.33 18.28
N THR A 58 -10.30 10.44 18.93
CA THR A 58 -10.83 9.58 20.00
C THR A 58 -11.31 10.40 21.20
N ALA A 59 -10.58 11.45 21.57
CA ALA A 59 -10.99 12.37 22.64
C ALA A 59 -12.26 13.16 22.28
N ALA A 60 -12.36 13.69 21.05
CA ALA A 60 -13.52 14.48 20.63
C ALA A 60 -14.80 13.64 20.44
N LEU A 61 -14.66 12.34 20.13
CA LEU A 61 -15.79 11.42 19.94
C LEU A 61 -16.06 10.53 21.17
N ASP A 62 -15.34 10.76 22.27
CA ASP A 62 -15.49 10.09 23.57
C ASP A 62 -15.43 8.56 23.47
N VAL A 63 -14.32 8.05 22.86
CA VAL A 63 -14.10 6.62 22.69
C VAL A 63 -12.72 6.21 23.20
N SER A 64 -12.56 4.92 23.55
CA SER A 64 -11.27 4.38 24.00
C SER A 64 -10.20 4.44 22.90
N VAL A 65 -8.93 4.43 23.33
CA VAL A 65 -7.78 4.37 22.42
C VAL A 65 -7.84 3.12 21.56
N GLY A 66 -8.23 1.98 22.14
CA GLY A 66 -8.42 0.75 21.39
C GLY A 66 -9.51 0.88 20.31
N MET A 67 -10.68 1.41 20.68
CA MET A 67 -11.79 1.64 19.74
C MET A 67 -11.36 2.48 18.52
N GLY A 68 -10.43 3.40 18.70
CA GLY A 68 -9.83 4.17 17.61
C GLY A 68 -9.17 3.30 16.52
N GLY A 69 -8.74 2.09 16.82
CA GLY A 69 -8.18 1.16 15.84
C GLY A 69 -9.13 0.80 14.71
N PHE A 70 -10.46 0.87 14.94
CA PHE A 70 -11.46 0.66 13.89
C PHE A 70 -11.41 1.71 12.78
N MET A 71 -10.81 2.88 13.01
CA MET A 71 -10.62 3.89 11.98
C MET A 71 -9.74 3.41 10.82
N LEU A 72 -8.83 2.46 11.07
CA LEU A 72 -7.98 1.83 10.05
C LEU A 72 -8.52 0.45 9.64
N PHE A 73 -9.08 -0.31 10.60
CA PHE A 73 -9.65 -1.63 10.31
C PHE A 73 -10.75 -1.58 9.24
N VAL A 74 -11.74 -0.69 9.43
CA VAL A 74 -12.91 -0.64 8.54
C VAL A 74 -12.54 -0.37 7.09
N PRO A 75 -11.77 0.69 6.74
CA PRO A 75 -11.41 0.90 5.35
C PRO A 75 -10.51 -0.20 4.78
N ALA A 76 -9.60 -0.77 5.58
CA ALA A 76 -8.68 -1.79 5.12
C ALA A 76 -9.41 -3.10 4.76
N ILE A 77 -10.34 -3.58 5.60
CA ILE A 77 -11.10 -4.80 5.29
C ILE A 77 -11.97 -4.61 4.03
N LEU A 78 -12.56 -3.44 3.86
CA LEU A 78 -13.34 -3.11 2.66
C LEU A 78 -12.41 -3.04 1.42
N ALA A 79 -11.25 -2.41 1.53
CA ALA A 79 -10.28 -2.37 0.44
C ALA A 79 -9.81 -3.77 0.03
N ALA A 80 -9.54 -4.64 1.01
CA ALA A 80 -9.17 -6.04 0.74
C ALA A 80 -10.24 -6.80 -0.06
N LEU A 81 -11.52 -6.59 0.28
CA LEU A 81 -12.65 -7.20 -0.42
C LEU A 81 -12.88 -6.59 -1.81
N PHE A 82 -12.78 -5.26 -1.91
CA PHE A 82 -13.14 -4.54 -3.14
C PHE A 82 -12.04 -4.52 -4.19
N ALA A 83 -10.75 -4.60 -3.84
CA ALA A 83 -9.66 -4.61 -4.82
C ALA A 83 -9.82 -5.73 -5.88
N PRO A 84 -10.04 -7.01 -5.55
CA PRO A 84 -10.31 -8.03 -6.54
C PRO A 84 -11.68 -7.87 -7.24
N LEU A 85 -12.71 -7.39 -6.53
CA LEU A 85 -14.06 -7.22 -7.11
C LEU A 85 -14.09 -6.14 -8.18
N VAL A 86 -13.37 -5.04 -8.01
CA VAL A 86 -13.25 -3.98 -9.03
C VAL A 86 -12.55 -4.50 -10.28
N VAL A 87 -11.49 -5.30 -10.14
CA VAL A 87 -10.78 -5.89 -11.30
C VAL A 87 -11.68 -6.85 -12.07
N ILE A 88 -12.47 -7.66 -11.36
CA ILE A 88 -13.42 -8.60 -11.96
C ILE A 88 -14.63 -7.88 -12.59
N GLY A 89 -15.19 -6.91 -11.85
CA GLY A 89 -16.46 -6.25 -12.20
C GLY A 89 -16.32 -5.15 -13.27
N ALA A 90 -15.12 -4.64 -13.48
CA ALA A 90 -14.87 -3.52 -14.40
C ALA A 90 -14.86 -3.90 -15.89
N LYS A 91 -15.63 -4.95 -16.26
CA LYS A 91 -15.78 -5.42 -17.66
C LYS A 91 -16.29 -4.29 -18.56
N GLY A 92 -15.44 -3.83 -19.50
CA GLY A 92 -15.87 -2.84 -20.50
C GLY A 92 -16.07 -1.41 -19.97
N ALA A 93 -15.99 -1.18 -18.67
CA ALA A 93 -16.14 0.16 -18.12
C ALA A 93 -14.89 1.02 -18.37
N ASP A 94 -15.13 2.28 -18.72
CA ASP A 94 -14.08 3.27 -18.88
C ASP A 94 -13.37 3.53 -17.54
N ARG A 95 -12.04 3.30 -17.52
CA ARG A 95 -11.21 3.49 -16.31
C ARG A 95 -11.20 4.93 -15.82
N ARG A 96 -11.36 5.91 -16.72
CA ARG A 96 -11.53 7.32 -16.35
C ARG A 96 -12.79 7.52 -15.50
N VAL A 97 -13.93 6.98 -15.95
CA VAL A 97 -15.22 7.13 -15.24
C VAL A 97 -15.12 6.50 -13.84
N ILE A 98 -14.53 5.30 -13.76
CA ILE A 98 -14.37 4.60 -12.46
C ILE A 98 -13.47 5.42 -11.53
N LEU A 99 -12.30 5.89 -12.01
CA LEU A 99 -11.36 6.66 -11.20
C LEU A 99 -11.97 7.99 -10.73
N CYS A 100 -12.64 8.72 -11.62
CA CYS A 100 -13.32 9.96 -11.26
C CYS A 100 -14.47 9.73 -10.28
N GLY A 101 -15.26 8.67 -10.46
CA GLY A 101 -16.31 8.29 -9.51
C GLY A 101 -15.77 7.95 -8.12
N LEU A 102 -14.65 7.21 -8.05
CA LEU A 102 -13.98 6.90 -6.79
C LEU A 102 -13.38 8.14 -6.12
N LEU A 103 -12.83 9.09 -6.88
CA LEU A 103 -12.34 10.36 -6.34
C LEU A 103 -13.48 11.25 -5.81
N ALA A 104 -14.62 11.30 -6.51
CA ALA A 104 -15.82 11.99 -6.03
C ALA A 104 -16.31 11.37 -4.71
N LEU A 105 -16.39 10.04 -4.66
CA LEU A 105 -16.77 9.30 -3.45
C LEU A 105 -15.77 9.56 -2.31
N LEU A 106 -14.46 9.62 -2.59
CA LEU A 106 -13.42 9.92 -1.62
C LEU A 106 -13.53 11.34 -1.06
N ALA A 107 -13.85 12.33 -1.92
CA ALA A 107 -14.12 13.70 -1.49
C ALA A 107 -15.34 13.76 -0.56
N CYS A 108 -16.45 13.10 -0.92
CA CYS A 108 -17.63 13.00 -0.07
C CYS A 108 -17.36 12.30 1.26
N ALA A 109 -16.56 11.21 1.26
CA ALA A 109 -16.20 10.48 2.45
C ALA A 109 -15.33 11.31 3.41
N ASN A 110 -14.39 12.11 2.88
CA ASN A 110 -13.61 13.06 3.69
C ASN A 110 -14.49 14.18 4.25
N ALA A 111 -15.40 14.75 3.45
CA ALA A 111 -16.36 15.74 3.92
C ALA A 111 -17.25 15.17 5.03
N ALA A 112 -17.80 13.95 4.84
CA ALA A 112 -18.60 13.26 5.86
C ALA A 112 -17.80 13.01 7.14
N SER A 113 -16.50 12.69 7.03
CA SER A 113 -15.60 12.53 8.17
C SER A 113 -15.39 13.86 8.92
N ALA A 114 -15.26 14.99 8.20
CA ALA A 114 -15.09 16.32 8.81
C ALA A 114 -16.30 16.74 9.65
N TRP A 115 -17.51 16.33 9.27
CA TRP A 115 -18.75 16.63 9.99
C TRP A 115 -19.24 15.52 10.92
N ALA A 116 -18.41 14.51 11.19
CA ALA A 116 -18.81 13.37 11.99
C ALA A 116 -19.19 13.79 13.43
N PRO A 117 -20.45 13.56 13.87
CA PRO A 117 -20.88 13.87 15.23
C PRO A 117 -20.59 12.73 16.21
N SER A 118 -20.30 11.51 15.71
CA SER A 118 -20.05 10.31 16.50
C SER A 118 -19.06 9.38 15.80
N MET A 119 -18.47 8.44 16.55
CA MET A 119 -17.59 7.40 15.99
C MET A 119 -18.31 6.53 14.98
N ALA A 120 -19.58 6.18 15.19
CA ALA A 120 -20.36 5.37 14.24
C ALA A 120 -20.50 6.08 12.87
N TRP A 121 -20.78 7.37 12.87
CA TRP A 121 -20.81 8.18 11.65
C TRP A 121 -19.43 8.24 10.98
N PHE A 122 -18.38 8.47 11.77
CA PHE A 122 -17.02 8.48 11.25
C PHE A 122 -16.65 7.14 10.59
N LEU A 123 -16.97 6.01 11.23
CA LEU A 123 -16.73 4.67 10.68
C LEU A 123 -17.58 4.39 9.43
N ALA A 124 -18.82 4.89 9.35
CA ALA A 124 -19.60 4.81 8.12
C ALA A 124 -18.92 5.55 6.94
N ALA A 125 -18.36 6.73 7.20
CA ALA A 125 -17.53 7.42 6.19
C ALA A 125 -16.27 6.60 5.83
N ARG A 126 -15.64 5.91 6.78
CA ARG A 126 -14.50 5.00 6.53
C ARG A 126 -14.86 3.81 5.64
N VAL A 127 -16.11 3.32 5.66
CA VAL A 127 -16.58 2.31 4.70
C VAL A 127 -16.41 2.81 3.27
N LEU A 128 -16.85 4.04 2.97
CA LEU A 128 -16.70 4.64 1.64
C LEU A 128 -15.23 4.81 1.23
N VAL A 129 -14.38 5.18 2.19
CA VAL A 129 -12.92 5.26 1.95
C VAL A 129 -12.35 3.90 1.55
N GLY A 130 -12.77 2.81 2.19
CA GLY A 130 -12.33 1.46 1.85
C GLY A 130 -12.65 1.06 0.40
N PHE A 131 -13.84 1.39 -0.09
CA PHE A 131 -14.18 1.22 -1.50
C PHE A 131 -13.23 2.00 -2.42
N CYS A 132 -12.93 3.24 -2.06
CA CYS A 132 -12.03 4.08 -2.85
C CYS A 132 -10.60 3.52 -2.88
N ILE A 133 -10.09 3.04 -1.74
CA ILE A 133 -8.75 2.43 -1.65
C ILE A 133 -8.69 1.22 -2.59
N GLY A 134 -9.58 0.24 -2.41
CA GLY A 134 -9.60 -0.97 -3.24
C GLY A 134 -9.71 -0.67 -4.74
N GLY A 135 -10.59 0.27 -5.11
CA GLY A 135 -10.84 0.64 -6.50
C GLY A 135 -9.68 1.41 -7.14
N ILE A 136 -9.13 2.43 -6.48
CA ILE A 136 -8.04 3.25 -7.03
C ILE A 136 -6.77 2.41 -7.19
N TRP A 137 -6.40 1.59 -6.20
CA TRP A 137 -5.25 0.70 -6.30
C TRP A 137 -5.38 -0.32 -7.43
N ALA A 138 -6.58 -0.87 -7.63
CA ALA A 138 -6.84 -1.83 -8.70
C ALA A 138 -6.64 -1.24 -10.12
N ILE A 139 -6.81 0.08 -10.26
CA ILE A 139 -6.77 0.78 -11.55
C ILE A 139 -5.44 1.49 -11.79
N ALA A 140 -4.90 2.17 -10.78
CA ALA A 140 -3.75 3.08 -10.93
C ALA A 140 -2.52 2.41 -11.55
N GLY A 141 -2.20 1.16 -11.16
CA GLY A 141 -1.03 0.43 -11.66
C GLY A 141 -1.05 0.17 -13.16
N GLY A 142 -2.23 0.02 -13.76
CA GLY A 142 -2.40 -0.26 -15.19
C GLY A 142 -2.50 0.98 -16.10
N LEU A 143 -2.61 2.19 -15.52
CA LEU A 143 -2.86 3.40 -16.31
C LEU A 143 -1.62 3.96 -16.99
N ALA A 144 -0.43 3.78 -16.43
CA ALA A 144 0.82 4.33 -16.98
C ALA A 144 1.01 3.95 -18.45
N GLY A 145 0.92 2.66 -18.77
CA GLY A 145 1.12 2.14 -20.15
C GLY A 145 -0.01 2.53 -21.12
N ARG A 146 -1.08 3.13 -20.65
CA ARG A 146 -2.21 3.59 -21.47
C ARG A 146 -2.22 5.10 -21.70
N LEU A 147 -1.45 5.85 -20.90
CA LEU A 147 -1.37 7.31 -20.98
C LEU A 147 -0.15 7.75 -21.80
N VAL A 148 0.94 6.97 -21.81
CA VAL A 148 2.18 7.34 -22.48
C VAL A 148 2.70 6.20 -23.35
N GLY A 149 3.56 6.54 -24.32
CA GLY A 149 4.22 5.53 -25.20
C GLY A 149 5.16 4.62 -24.42
N ALA A 150 5.47 3.44 -25.00
CA ALA A 150 6.22 2.35 -24.37
C ALA A 150 7.55 2.79 -23.72
N GLY A 151 8.30 3.71 -24.35
CA GLY A 151 9.58 4.22 -23.83
C GLY A 151 9.46 5.09 -22.56
N SER A 152 8.24 5.59 -22.26
CA SER A 152 7.99 6.49 -21.12
C SER A 152 7.19 5.84 -19.98
N VAL A 153 6.76 4.59 -20.14
CA VAL A 153 5.93 3.87 -19.15
C VAL A 153 6.60 3.79 -17.78
N GLY A 154 7.92 3.56 -17.74
CA GLY A 154 8.67 3.51 -16.48
C GLY A 154 8.59 4.81 -15.69
N LEU A 155 8.80 5.96 -16.35
CA LEU A 155 8.71 7.27 -15.73
C LEU A 155 7.27 7.58 -15.29
N ALA A 156 6.27 7.28 -16.12
CA ALA A 156 4.87 7.49 -15.77
C ALA A 156 4.44 6.64 -14.56
N THR A 157 4.87 5.39 -14.50
CA THR A 157 4.67 4.52 -13.33
C THR A 157 5.32 5.11 -12.08
N SER A 158 6.55 5.61 -12.20
CA SER A 158 7.26 6.25 -11.08
C SER A 158 6.53 7.50 -10.57
N ILE A 159 5.93 8.31 -11.45
CA ILE A 159 5.14 9.49 -11.05
C ILE A 159 3.86 9.05 -10.33
N ILE A 160 3.13 8.07 -10.89
CA ILE A 160 1.88 7.56 -10.28
C ILE A 160 2.16 6.99 -8.88
N PHE A 161 3.17 6.16 -8.72
CA PHE A 161 3.53 5.60 -7.41
C PHE A 161 4.32 6.58 -6.53
N GLY A 162 4.90 7.62 -7.12
CA GLY A 162 5.49 8.75 -6.41
C GLY A 162 4.48 9.45 -5.49
N GLY A 163 3.19 9.50 -5.90
CA GLY A 163 2.11 9.98 -5.05
C GLY A 163 2.01 9.24 -3.72
N VAL A 164 2.21 7.92 -3.74
CA VAL A 164 2.24 7.07 -2.52
C VAL A 164 3.42 7.43 -1.62
N ALA A 165 4.61 7.58 -2.21
CA ALA A 165 5.82 7.95 -1.47
C ALA A 165 5.67 9.32 -0.81
N VAL A 166 5.15 10.30 -1.55
CA VAL A 166 4.86 11.65 -1.04
C VAL A 166 3.80 11.61 0.06
N ALA A 167 2.73 10.81 -0.09
CA ALA A 167 1.71 10.63 0.93
C ALA A 167 2.27 10.02 2.22
N SER A 168 3.19 9.07 2.10
CA SER A 168 3.84 8.44 3.25
C SER A 168 4.70 9.42 4.06
N VAL A 169 5.31 10.41 3.40
CA VAL A 169 6.14 11.43 4.05
C VAL A 169 5.31 12.60 4.57
N LEU A 170 4.39 13.11 3.74
CA LEU A 170 3.66 14.35 4.02
C LEU A 170 2.26 14.12 4.58
N GLY A 171 1.61 13.00 4.22
CA GLY A 171 0.18 12.79 4.50
C GLY A 171 -0.15 12.84 5.99
N VAL A 172 0.52 12.01 6.79
CA VAL A 172 0.30 11.96 8.24
C VAL A 172 0.78 13.24 8.94
N PRO A 173 2.02 13.74 8.68
CA PRO A 173 2.49 14.98 9.31
C PRO A 173 1.65 16.22 8.95
N LEU A 174 1.26 16.39 7.69
CA LEU A 174 0.40 17.51 7.29
C LEU A 174 -0.96 17.43 7.98
N GLY A 175 -1.53 16.23 8.07
CA GLY A 175 -2.75 16.01 8.82
C GLY A 175 -2.63 16.37 10.29
N ALA A 176 -1.56 15.94 10.94
CA ALA A 176 -1.27 16.28 12.33
C ALA A 176 -1.10 17.80 12.50
N PHE A 177 -0.35 18.45 11.63
CA PHE A 177 -0.11 19.89 11.64
C PHE A 177 -1.40 20.71 11.44
N ILE A 178 -2.23 20.36 10.44
CA ILE A 178 -3.53 21.01 10.25
C ILE A 178 -4.43 20.76 11.47
N GLY A 179 -4.37 19.54 12.02
CA GLY A 179 -5.14 19.17 13.21
C GLY A 179 -4.76 19.97 14.45
N GLU A 180 -3.49 20.32 14.61
CA GLU A 180 -3.00 21.19 15.69
C GLU A 180 -3.45 22.64 15.52
N LEU A 181 -3.42 23.16 14.29
CA LEU A 181 -3.78 24.56 14.00
C LEU A 181 -5.28 24.82 13.97
N ALA A 182 -6.08 23.93 13.39
CA ALA A 182 -7.48 24.18 13.09
C ALA A 182 -8.44 23.03 13.50
N GLY A 183 -7.90 22.06 14.22
CA GLY A 183 -8.63 20.87 14.65
C GLY A 183 -8.70 19.77 13.60
N TRP A 184 -8.94 18.54 14.08
CA TRP A 184 -8.93 17.33 13.22
C TRP A 184 -9.99 17.36 12.10
N ARG A 185 -11.11 18.05 12.31
CA ARG A 185 -12.16 18.23 11.29
C ARG A 185 -11.68 19.03 10.10
N ALA A 186 -10.87 20.06 10.33
CA ALA A 186 -10.27 20.86 9.26
C ALA A 186 -9.31 20.07 8.37
N ALA A 187 -8.59 19.09 8.94
CA ALA A 187 -7.71 18.22 8.16
C ALA A 187 -8.51 17.36 7.16
N PHE A 188 -9.64 16.79 7.58
CA PHE A 188 -10.53 16.06 6.67
C PHE A 188 -11.22 16.98 5.66
N GLY A 189 -11.61 18.19 6.06
CA GLY A 189 -12.13 19.22 5.15
C GLY A 189 -11.12 19.61 4.06
N ALA A 190 -9.88 19.83 4.43
CA ALA A 190 -8.80 20.11 3.50
C ALA A 190 -8.56 18.92 2.52
N MET A 191 -8.62 17.68 3.02
CA MET A 191 -8.56 16.49 2.16
C MET A 191 -9.75 16.39 1.21
N ALA A 192 -10.96 16.72 1.65
CA ALA A 192 -12.14 16.76 0.79
C ALA A 192 -11.95 17.75 -0.36
N ALA A 193 -11.48 18.97 -0.05
CA ALA A 193 -11.19 20.01 -1.04
C ALA A 193 -10.08 19.57 -2.02
N LEU A 194 -9.02 18.97 -1.52
CA LEU A 194 -7.93 18.43 -2.35
C LEU A 194 -8.44 17.32 -3.29
N CYS A 195 -9.23 16.36 -2.77
CA CYS A 195 -9.81 15.31 -3.59
C CYS A 195 -10.72 15.86 -4.69
N ALA A 196 -11.51 16.90 -4.40
CA ALA A 196 -12.34 17.59 -5.40
C ALA A 196 -11.50 18.30 -6.48
N ALA A 197 -10.41 18.96 -6.08
CA ALA A 197 -9.48 19.60 -7.03
C ALA A 197 -8.79 18.55 -7.93
N VAL A 198 -8.35 17.42 -7.35
CA VAL A 198 -7.73 16.32 -8.09
C VAL A 198 -8.76 15.61 -9.00
N LEU A 199 -10.00 15.47 -8.57
CA LEU A 199 -11.11 15.01 -9.42
C LEU A 199 -11.26 15.89 -10.64
N LEU A 200 -11.33 17.20 -10.46
CA LEU A 200 -11.44 18.16 -11.57
C LEU A 200 -10.24 18.04 -12.53
N LEU A 201 -9.04 17.94 -11.98
CA LEU A 201 -7.81 17.75 -12.78
C LEU A 201 -7.88 16.44 -13.62
N ASN A 202 -8.37 15.33 -13.04
CA ASN A 202 -8.55 14.08 -13.77
C ASN A 202 -9.65 14.18 -14.85
N LEU A 203 -10.78 14.84 -14.55
CA LEU A 203 -11.84 15.07 -15.52
C LEU A 203 -11.39 15.88 -16.73
N LEU A 204 -10.48 16.86 -16.54
CA LEU A 204 -9.99 17.72 -17.60
C LEU A 204 -8.88 17.08 -18.46
N ASN A 205 -8.06 16.20 -17.87
CA ASN A 205 -6.82 15.74 -18.52
C ASN A 205 -6.80 14.25 -18.89
N LEU A 206 -7.65 13.40 -18.28
CA LEU A 206 -7.67 11.98 -18.66
C LEU A 206 -8.50 11.78 -19.92
N PRO A 207 -7.96 11.11 -20.95
CA PRO A 207 -8.75 10.66 -22.09
C PRO A 207 -9.69 9.51 -21.70
N PRO A 208 -10.68 9.15 -22.50
CA PRO A 208 -11.43 7.90 -22.34
C PRO A 208 -10.48 6.70 -22.37
N LEU A 209 -10.64 5.78 -21.40
CA LEU A 209 -9.77 4.62 -21.21
C LEU A 209 -10.59 3.31 -21.15
N PRO A 210 -11.25 2.91 -22.25
CA PRO A 210 -12.06 1.68 -22.30
C PRO A 210 -11.21 0.45 -22.06
N THR A 211 -11.74 -0.59 -21.41
CA THR A 211 -11.01 -1.80 -21.03
C THR A 211 -11.45 -2.99 -21.87
N ALA A 212 -10.51 -3.65 -22.56
CA ALA A 212 -10.79 -4.82 -23.38
C ALA A 212 -10.79 -6.15 -22.60
N ARG A 213 -10.06 -6.25 -21.48
CA ARG A 213 -9.91 -7.52 -20.73
C ARG A 213 -10.15 -7.33 -19.24
N SER A 214 -10.91 -8.24 -18.64
CA SER A 214 -11.02 -8.42 -17.17
C SER A 214 -10.39 -9.74 -16.78
N LEU A 215 -9.73 -9.79 -15.63
CA LEU A 215 -9.27 -11.06 -15.05
C LEU A 215 -10.47 -11.93 -14.67
N ARG A 216 -10.40 -13.23 -14.97
CA ARG A 216 -11.43 -14.18 -14.55
C ARG A 216 -11.16 -14.61 -13.09
N PRO A 217 -12.18 -14.76 -12.23
CA PRO A 217 -12.01 -15.20 -10.84
C PRO A 217 -11.19 -16.49 -10.72
N ARG A 218 -11.39 -17.42 -11.65
CA ARG A 218 -10.64 -18.70 -11.70
C ARG A 218 -9.13 -18.49 -11.88
N GLN A 219 -8.70 -17.45 -12.59
CA GLN A 219 -7.29 -17.14 -12.78
C GLN A 219 -6.64 -16.63 -11.48
N LEU A 220 -7.37 -15.85 -10.67
CA LEU A 220 -6.90 -15.41 -9.37
C LEU A 220 -6.73 -16.60 -8.41
N VAL A 221 -7.76 -17.44 -8.32
CA VAL A 221 -7.76 -18.60 -7.43
C VAL A 221 -6.66 -19.61 -7.82
N SER A 222 -6.44 -19.85 -9.11
CA SER A 222 -5.39 -20.79 -9.57
C SER A 222 -3.98 -20.34 -9.16
N GLN A 223 -3.73 -19.03 -9.00
CA GLN A 223 -2.44 -18.54 -8.52
C GLN A 223 -2.14 -18.90 -7.06
N LEU A 224 -3.15 -19.17 -6.24
CA LEU A 224 -2.96 -19.63 -4.86
C LEU A 224 -2.35 -21.06 -4.78
N ALA A 225 -2.37 -21.80 -5.87
CA ALA A 225 -1.66 -23.07 -5.97
C ALA A 225 -0.12 -22.90 -6.07
N ASN A 226 0.35 -21.71 -6.50
CA ASN A 226 1.78 -21.42 -6.59
C ASN A 226 2.40 -21.28 -5.17
N PRO A 227 3.32 -22.18 -4.78
CA PRO A 227 3.89 -22.16 -3.43
C PRO A 227 4.75 -20.92 -3.13
N GLY A 228 5.43 -20.36 -4.15
CA GLY A 228 6.22 -19.13 -4.02
C GLY A 228 5.34 -17.93 -3.74
N LEU A 229 4.22 -17.80 -4.49
CA LEU A 229 3.24 -16.75 -4.29
C LEU A 229 2.56 -16.88 -2.92
N ARG A 230 2.11 -18.07 -2.54
CA ARG A 230 1.47 -18.33 -1.25
C ARG A 230 2.37 -17.97 -0.07
N ARG A 231 3.67 -18.30 -0.14
CA ARG A 231 4.66 -17.89 0.88
C ARG A 231 4.76 -16.37 0.96
N GLY A 232 4.89 -15.68 -0.17
CA GLY A 232 4.93 -14.22 -0.22
C GLY A 232 3.66 -13.58 0.36
N LEU A 233 2.47 -14.11 0.06
CA LEU A 233 1.20 -13.62 0.63
C LEU A 233 1.13 -13.80 2.14
N LEU A 234 1.58 -14.94 2.68
CA LEU A 234 1.64 -15.15 4.12
C LEU A 234 2.66 -14.23 4.80
N ILE A 235 3.85 -14.05 4.21
CA ILE A 235 4.84 -13.07 4.70
C ILE A 235 4.24 -11.67 4.72
N THR A 236 3.53 -11.27 3.64
CA THR A 236 2.80 -9.99 3.57
C THR A 236 1.82 -9.85 4.73
N LEU A 237 0.96 -10.85 4.93
CA LEU A 237 -0.06 -10.81 5.97
C LEU A 237 0.55 -10.55 7.35
N PHE A 238 1.56 -11.32 7.75
CA PHE A 238 2.14 -11.21 9.09
C PHE A 238 3.00 -9.95 9.27
N LEU A 239 3.81 -9.55 8.26
CA LEU A 239 4.59 -8.31 8.34
C LEU A 239 3.69 -7.08 8.43
N VAL A 240 2.65 -7.03 7.61
CA VAL A 240 1.72 -5.89 7.58
C VAL A 240 0.84 -5.90 8.83
N ALA A 241 0.32 -7.05 9.26
CA ALA A 241 -0.49 -7.13 10.47
C ALA A 241 0.30 -6.71 11.72
N GLY A 242 1.51 -7.24 11.91
CA GLY A 242 2.35 -6.85 13.04
C GLY A 242 2.73 -5.37 13.01
N HIS A 243 3.02 -4.82 11.82
CA HIS A 243 3.28 -3.38 11.70
C HIS A 243 2.06 -2.56 12.10
N PHE A 244 0.88 -2.79 11.51
CA PHE A 244 -0.31 -2.00 11.78
C PHE A 244 -0.90 -2.23 13.17
N MET A 245 -0.64 -3.36 13.80
CA MET A 245 -0.96 -3.58 15.22
C MET A 245 -0.26 -2.55 16.12
N ALA A 246 0.99 -2.17 15.79
CA ALA A 246 1.73 -1.15 16.51
C ALA A 246 1.51 0.28 15.95
N TYR A 247 1.58 0.44 14.61
CA TYR A 247 1.59 1.75 13.96
C TYR A 247 0.24 2.47 14.05
N THR A 248 -0.87 1.75 14.09
CA THR A 248 -2.20 2.32 14.35
C THR A 248 -2.21 3.18 15.61
N PHE A 249 -1.44 2.80 16.61
CA PHE A 249 -1.34 3.46 17.91
C PHE A 249 -0.04 4.25 18.10
N VAL A 250 0.64 4.62 17.01
CA VAL A 250 1.92 5.35 17.09
C VAL A 250 1.80 6.71 17.77
N ARG A 251 0.70 7.44 17.53
CA ARG A 251 0.46 8.71 18.21
C ARG A 251 0.24 8.54 19.71
N PRO A 252 -0.66 7.65 20.19
CA PRO A 252 -0.73 7.29 21.61
C PRO A 252 0.60 6.83 22.21
N LEU A 253 1.38 6.04 21.45
CA LEU A 253 2.72 5.60 21.86
C LEU A 253 3.64 6.80 22.14
N LEU A 254 3.67 7.78 21.24
CA LEU A 254 4.52 8.97 21.39
C LEU A 254 4.03 9.90 22.51
N GLN A 255 2.74 10.14 22.61
CA GLN A 255 2.16 11.09 23.58
C GLN A 255 2.02 10.49 24.99
N ILE A 256 1.46 9.27 25.10
CA ILE A 256 1.10 8.68 26.40
C ILE A 256 2.27 7.88 26.97
N HIS A 257 2.92 7.03 26.15
CA HIS A 257 3.97 6.15 26.63
C HIS A 257 5.34 6.82 26.68
N ALA A 258 5.72 7.56 25.63
CA ALA A 258 6.99 8.29 25.57
C ALA A 258 6.92 9.74 26.07
N ALA A 259 5.72 10.23 26.39
CA ALA A 259 5.44 11.56 26.92
C ALA A 259 6.02 12.71 26.08
N PHE A 260 6.02 12.59 24.75
CA PHE A 260 6.35 13.71 23.87
C PHE A 260 5.23 14.75 23.87
N GLY A 261 5.60 16.03 23.92
CA GLY A 261 4.66 17.14 23.73
C GLY A 261 4.09 17.17 22.31
N GLU A 262 2.90 17.77 22.14
CA GLU A 262 2.20 17.82 20.85
C GLU A 262 3.06 18.38 19.71
N ASN A 263 3.84 19.42 19.98
CA ASN A 263 4.73 20.07 19.02
C ASN A 263 5.80 19.14 18.41
N TRP A 264 6.07 18.00 19.03
CA TRP A 264 7.06 17.01 18.54
C TRP A 264 6.42 15.92 17.69
N ILE A 265 5.11 15.72 17.75
CA ILE A 265 4.43 14.61 17.06
C ILE A 265 4.54 14.75 15.54
N GLY A 266 4.22 15.94 15.00
CA GLY A 266 4.35 16.23 13.57
C GLY A 266 5.77 16.00 13.04
N PRO A 267 6.81 16.64 13.63
CA PRO A 267 8.21 16.43 13.26
C PRO A 267 8.67 14.96 13.33
N LEU A 268 8.28 14.23 14.37
CA LEU A 268 8.65 12.82 14.53
C LEU A 268 8.01 11.93 13.46
N LEU A 269 6.73 12.13 13.17
CA LEU A 269 6.02 11.39 12.12
C LEU A 269 6.53 11.76 10.72
N PHE A 270 6.92 13.03 10.50
CA PHE A 270 7.59 13.44 9.27
C PHE A 270 8.94 12.73 9.11
N ALA A 271 9.75 12.70 10.16
CA ALA A 271 11.05 12.02 10.15
C ALA A 271 10.90 10.51 9.91
N TYR A 272 9.88 9.87 10.51
CA TYR A 272 9.49 8.49 10.23
C TYR A 272 9.17 8.28 8.74
N GLY A 273 8.32 9.15 8.15
CA GLY A 273 7.95 9.09 6.75
C GLY A 273 9.15 9.28 5.81
N ALA A 274 10.01 10.28 6.10
CA ALA A 274 11.23 10.53 5.33
C ALA A 274 12.20 9.34 5.37
N ALA A 275 12.39 8.74 6.55
CA ALA A 275 13.14 7.50 6.69
C ALA A 275 12.49 6.35 5.89
N GLY A 276 11.16 6.29 5.84
CA GLY A 276 10.41 5.32 5.04
C GLY A 276 10.66 5.45 3.54
N VAL A 277 10.75 6.67 3.01
CA VAL A 277 11.13 6.89 1.60
C VAL A 277 12.54 6.40 1.33
N ALA A 278 13.50 6.73 2.19
CA ALA A 278 14.87 6.20 2.07
C ALA A 278 14.86 4.66 2.10
N GLY A 279 14.09 4.06 3.01
CA GLY A 279 13.89 2.61 3.11
C GLY A 279 13.32 1.99 1.84
N ASN A 280 12.35 2.64 1.20
CA ASN A 280 11.75 2.17 -0.06
C ASN A 280 12.79 2.08 -1.19
N PHE A 281 13.64 3.09 -1.36
CA PHE A 281 14.71 3.07 -2.38
C PHE A 281 15.78 2.03 -2.07
N LEU A 282 16.28 1.99 -0.84
CA LEU A 282 17.28 1.02 -0.41
C LEU A 282 16.74 -0.42 -0.50
N GLY A 283 15.51 -0.64 -0.01
CA GLY A 283 14.84 -1.93 -0.09
C GLY A 283 14.56 -2.36 -1.52
N GLY A 284 14.12 -1.46 -2.39
CA GLY A 284 13.87 -1.74 -3.80
C GLY A 284 15.14 -2.22 -4.54
N THR A 285 16.26 -1.53 -4.36
CA THR A 285 17.54 -1.92 -4.97
C THR A 285 18.08 -3.24 -4.42
N ALA A 286 17.94 -3.48 -3.12
CA ALA A 286 18.36 -4.72 -2.48
C ALA A 286 17.47 -5.90 -2.87
N ALA A 287 16.14 -5.72 -2.88
CA ALA A 287 15.15 -6.76 -3.23
C ALA A 287 15.23 -7.16 -4.72
N ALA A 288 15.60 -6.23 -5.61
CA ALA A 288 15.83 -6.55 -7.02
C ALA A 288 16.88 -7.66 -7.18
N ARG A 289 17.92 -7.67 -6.33
CA ARG A 289 19.00 -8.66 -6.33
C ARG A 289 18.69 -9.88 -5.47
N ARG A 290 18.27 -9.68 -4.22
CA ARG A 290 18.09 -10.74 -3.20
C ARG A 290 16.81 -10.53 -2.38
N PRO A 291 15.61 -10.79 -2.94
CA PRO A 291 14.34 -10.47 -2.27
C PRO A 291 14.16 -11.19 -0.93
N ALA A 292 14.56 -12.47 -0.82
CA ALA A 292 14.45 -13.23 0.43
C ALA A 292 15.33 -12.66 1.56
N ALA A 293 16.60 -12.35 1.25
CA ALA A 293 17.52 -11.79 2.24
C ALA A 293 17.08 -10.38 2.67
N THR A 294 16.59 -9.56 1.73
CA THR A 294 16.07 -8.22 2.04
C THR A 294 14.85 -8.29 2.95
N LEU A 295 13.89 -9.17 2.65
CA LEU A 295 12.70 -9.36 3.48
C LEU A 295 13.06 -9.92 4.86
N LEU A 296 14.06 -10.83 4.97
CA LEU A 296 14.56 -11.32 6.26
C LEU A 296 15.13 -10.17 7.10
N MET A 297 15.98 -9.34 6.50
CA MET A 297 16.56 -8.18 7.18
C MET A 297 15.47 -7.21 7.65
N ILE A 298 14.45 -6.94 6.83
CA ILE A 298 13.30 -6.12 7.19
C ILE A 298 12.55 -6.72 8.37
N ALA A 299 12.22 -8.02 8.33
CA ALA A 299 11.47 -8.71 9.38
C ALA A 299 12.22 -8.69 10.72
N VAL A 300 13.54 -8.96 10.70
CA VAL A 300 14.39 -8.90 11.90
C VAL A 300 14.52 -7.47 12.41
N SER A 301 14.69 -6.47 11.55
CA SER A 301 14.77 -5.06 11.94
C SER A 301 13.49 -4.60 12.62
N LEU A 302 12.31 -4.93 12.04
CA LEU A 302 11.02 -4.58 12.62
C LEU A 302 10.79 -5.30 13.95
N LEU A 303 11.14 -6.59 14.05
CA LEU A 303 11.10 -7.35 15.30
C LEU A 303 11.91 -6.64 16.40
N MET A 304 13.17 -6.32 16.11
CA MET A 304 14.07 -5.67 17.07
C MET A 304 13.58 -4.29 17.49
N VAL A 305 13.14 -3.47 16.53
CA VAL A 305 12.63 -2.13 16.81
C VAL A 305 11.39 -2.17 17.71
N LEU A 306 10.44 -3.05 17.44
CA LEU A 306 9.21 -3.15 18.26
C LEU A 306 9.50 -3.68 19.66
N LEU A 307 10.41 -4.65 19.81
CA LEU A 307 10.86 -5.12 21.12
C LEU A 307 11.53 -4.00 21.92
N LEU A 308 12.47 -3.28 21.28
CA LEU A 308 13.20 -2.18 21.93
C LEU A 308 12.29 -1.00 22.27
N LEU A 309 11.29 -0.66 21.43
CA LEU A 309 10.28 0.35 21.77
C LEU A 309 9.49 -0.06 23.01
N GLY A 310 9.15 -1.34 23.17
CA GLY A 310 8.49 -1.85 24.38
C GLY A 310 9.38 -1.79 25.62
N MET A 311 10.71 -1.92 25.48
CA MET A 311 11.67 -1.86 26.59
C MET A 311 12.10 -0.43 26.93
N LEU A 312 12.40 0.37 25.91
CA LEU A 312 13.02 1.72 26.04
C LEU A 312 12.02 2.85 25.80
N GLY A 313 10.72 2.55 25.72
CA GLY A 313 9.67 3.48 25.30
C GLY A 313 9.51 4.73 26.18
N GLN A 314 10.12 4.78 27.37
CA GLN A 314 10.15 5.98 28.24
C GLN A 314 11.34 6.89 27.97
N LEU A 315 12.35 6.42 27.22
CA LEU A 315 13.56 7.18 26.87
C LEU A 315 13.33 7.92 25.55
N ARG A 316 12.94 9.18 25.60
CA ARG A 316 12.65 10.01 24.42
C ARG A 316 13.69 9.93 23.29
N PRO A 317 15.02 10.07 23.55
CA PRO A 317 16.00 9.94 22.50
C PRO A 317 16.02 8.55 21.82
N ALA A 318 15.87 7.49 22.61
CA ALA A 318 15.81 6.13 22.11
C ALA A 318 14.56 5.93 21.22
N VAL A 319 13.39 6.42 21.67
CA VAL A 319 12.16 6.34 20.89
C VAL A 319 12.28 7.08 19.58
N ALA A 320 12.88 8.27 19.55
CA ALA A 320 13.09 9.02 18.30
C ALA A 320 13.98 8.24 17.31
N VAL A 321 15.10 7.69 17.76
CA VAL A 321 16.00 6.87 16.91
C VAL A 321 15.28 5.60 16.43
N LEU A 322 14.59 4.90 17.32
CA LEU A 322 13.85 3.68 16.99
C LEU A 322 12.71 3.95 16.00
N LEU A 323 12.05 5.11 16.10
CA LEU A 323 11.03 5.55 15.16
C LEU A 323 11.61 5.74 13.75
N LEU A 324 12.80 6.34 13.62
CA LEU A 324 13.49 6.46 12.33
C LEU A 324 13.88 5.10 11.74
N LEU A 325 14.43 4.21 12.57
CA LEU A 325 14.75 2.84 12.15
C LEU A 325 13.50 2.04 11.75
N TRP A 326 12.37 2.27 12.45
CA TRP A 326 11.09 1.70 12.09
C TRP A 326 10.62 2.18 10.72
N GLY A 327 10.64 3.50 10.48
CA GLY A 327 10.31 4.08 9.19
C GLY A 327 11.16 3.51 8.06
N LEU A 328 12.48 3.48 8.26
CA LEU A 328 13.43 2.93 7.29
C LEU A 328 13.13 1.46 6.95
N ALA A 329 12.91 0.62 7.95
CA ALA A 329 12.63 -0.79 7.76
C ALA A 329 11.27 -1.02 7.09
N TYR A 330 10.21 -0.33 7.56
CA TYR A 330 8.87 -0.51 7.00
C TYR A 330 8.72 0.06 5.60
N GLY A 331 9.39 1.17 5.30
CA GLY A 331 9.38 1.74 3.95
C GLY A 331 9.86 0.77 2.87
N ALA A 332 10.74 -0.16 3.21
CA ALA A 332 11.23 -1.20 2.31
C ALA A 332 10.23 -2.37 2.09
N VAL A 333 9.20 -2.51 2.94
CA VAL A 333 8.29 -3.69 2.94
C VAL A 333 7.55 -3.83 1.61
N SER A 334 6.81 -2.79 1.20
CA SER A 334 5.91 -2.87 0.05
C SER A 334 6.66 -3.20 -1.24
N VAL A 335 7.74 -2.48 -1.55
CA VAL A 335 8.53 -2.68 -2.76
C VAL A 335 9.22 -4.05 -2.79
N SER A 336 9.68 -4.53 -1.63
CA SER A 336 10.34 -5.83 -1.52
C SER A 336 9.36 -7.00 -1.70
N LEU A 337 8.18 -6.89 -1.08
CA LEU A 337 7.10 -7.87 -1.24
C LEU A 337 6.56 -7.89 -2.67
N GLN A 338 6.34 -6.73 -3.27
CA GLN A 338 5.89 -6.65 -4.67
C GLN A 338 6.91 -7.27 -5.61
N THR A 339 8.21 -7.02 -5.40
CA THR A 339 9.30 -7.66 -6.16
C THR A 339 9.28 -9.18 -6.00
N TRP A 340 9.02 -9.68 -4.77
CA TRP A 340 8.83 -11.11 -4.53
C TRP A 340 7.67 -11.68 -5.34
N MET A 341 6.48 -11.03 -5.31
CA MET A 341 5.29 -11.48 -6.04
C MET A 341 5.53 -11.57 -7.55
N MET A 342 6.16 -10.54 -8.14
CA MET A 342 6.49 -10.50 -9.57
C MET A 342 7.44 -11.64 -9.96
N LYS A 343 8.44 -11.95 -9.11
CA LYS A 343 9.37 -13.07 -9.34
C LYS A 343 8.73 -14.44 -9.11
N ALA A 344 7.77 -14.54 -8.21
CA ALA A 344 7.07 -15.80 -7.91
C ALA A 344 6.05 -16.20 -9.00
N ALA A 345 5.47 -15.22 -9.71
CA ALA A 345 4.46 -15.44 -10.75
C ALA A 345 4.70 -14.55 -11.98
N PRO A 346 5.80 -14.77 -12.74
CA PRO A 346 6.18 -13.92 -13.86
C PRO A 346 5.15 -13.93 -15.00
N ASP A 347 4.46 -15.05 -15.22
CA ASP A 347 3.43 -15.21 -16.24
C ASP A 347 2.05 -14.69 -15.83
N ALA A 348 1.88 -14.27 -14.56
CA ALA A 348 0.60 -13.85 -14.00
C ALA A 348 0.77 -12.63 -13.05
N VAL A 349 1.63 -11.67 -13.41
CA VAL A 349 2.00 -10.51 -12.57
C VAL A 349 0.78 -9.72 -12.11
N GLU A 350 -0.21 -9.49 -12.99
CA GLU A 350 -1.41 -8.73 -12.67
C GLU A 350 -2.26 -9.43 -11.60
N ALA A 351 -2.44 -10.74 -11.72
CA ALA A 351 -3.16 -11.55 -10.74
C ALA A 351 -2.42 -11.60 -9.39
N ALA A 352 -1.09 -11.78 -9.44
CA ALA A 352 -0.25 -11.79 -8.24
C ALA A 352 -0.27 -10.45 -7.49
N THR A 353 -0.21 -9.33 -8.24
CA THR A 353 -0.31 -7.98 -7.66
C THR A 353 -1.68 -7.72 -7.04
N SER A 354 -2.76 -8.16 -7.69
CA SER A 354 -4.13 -8.02 -7.15
C SER A 354 -4.30 -8.78 -5.83
N LEU A 355 -3.80 -10.03 -5.75
CA LEU A 355 -3.80 -10.81 -4.53
C LEU A 355 -2.92 -10.19 -3.44
N PHE A 356 -1.75 -9.64 -3.82
CA PHE A 356 -0.87 -8.92 -2.92
C PHE A 356 -1.59 -7.73 -2.28
N VAL A 357 -2.25 -6.88 -3.07
CA VAL A 357 -3.00 -5.71 -2.58
C VAL A 357 -4.11 -6.15 -1.62
N ALA A 358 -4.87 -7.20 -1.97
CA ALA A 358 -5.92 -7.72 -1.11
C ALA A 358 -5.37 -8.21 0.24
N VAL A 359 -4.28 -9.00 0.22
CA VAL A 359 -3.66 -9.55 1.45
C VAL A 359 -2.95 -8.45 2.25
N PHE A 360 -2.36 -7.45 1.60
CA PHE A 360 -1.76 -6.29 2.26
C PHE A 360 -2.82 -5.53 3.08
N ASN A 361 -3.97 -5.22 2.47
CA ASN A 361 -5.08 -4.57 3.15
C ASN A 361 -5.72 -5.47 4.24
N LEU A 362 -5.79 -6.79 4.01
CA LEU A 362 -6.19 -7.74 5.05
C LEU A 362 -5.22 -7.71 6.25
N GLY A 363 -3.92 -7.56 5.99
CA GLY A 363 -2.90 -7.36 7.02
C GLY A 363 -3.11 -6.08 7.82
N ILE A 364 -3.41 -4.94 7.15
CA ILE A 364 -3.77 -3.69 7.81
C ILE A 364 -4.98 -3.90 8.73
N ALA A 365 -6.05 -4.49 8.19
CA ALA A 365 -7.26 -4.77 8.93
C ALA A 365 -7.00 -5.68 10.14
N ALA A 366 -6.33 -6.81 9.94
CA ALA A 366 -6.03 -7.76 11.00
C ALA A 366 -5.17 -7.13 12.11
N GLY A 367 -4.13 -6.38 11.74
CA GLY A 367 -3.26 -5.71 12.70
C GLY A 367 -4.01 -4.66 13.52
N SER A 368 -4.75 -3.78 12.85
CA SER A 368 -5.54 -2.75 13.53
C SER A 368 -6.60 -3.36 14.46
N LEU A 369 -7.30 -4.44 14.00
CA LEU A 369 -8.32 -5.11 14.81
C LEU A 369 -7.73 -5.83 16.02
N LEU A 370 -6.61 -6.55 15.87
CA LEU A 370 -5.93 -7.24 16.98
C LEU A 370 -5.31 -6.24 17.97
N GLY A 371 -4.94 -5.06 17.50
CA GLY A 371 -4.44 -3.98 18.34
C GLY A 371 -5.48 -3.42 19.31
N VAL A 372 -6.77 -3.40 18.94
CA VAL A 372 -7.87 -2.87 19.79
C VAL A 372 -7.90 -3.54 21.17
N PRO A 373 -8.19 -4.85 21.29
CA PRO A 373 -8.24 -5.51 22.60
C PRO A 373 -6.88 -5.55 23.29
N SER A 374 -5.79 -5.59 22.52
CA SER A 374 -4.44 -5.56 23.08
C SER A 374 -4.15 -4.26 23.80
N VAL A 375 -4.49 -3.12 23.23
CA VAL A 375 -4.26 -1.80 23.83
C VAL A 375 -5.21 -1.56 25.00
N ASP A 376 -6.50 -1.90 24.87
CA ASP A 376 -7.49 -1.66 25.90
C ASP A 376 -7.30 -2.58 27.13
N ALA A 377 -6.95 -3.86 26.90
CA ALA A 377 -6.81 -4.82 28.00
C ALA A 377 -5.39 -4.90 28.59
N LEU A 378 -4.35 -4.77 27.76
CA LEU A 378 -2.96 -5.03 28.14
C LEU A 378 -2.06 -3.79 28.05
N GLY A 379 -2.55 -2.71 27.42
CA GLY A 379 -1.83 -1.46 27.24
C GLY A 379 -0.86 -1.42 26.05
N LEU A 380 -0.37 -0.22 25.75
CA LEU A 380 0.49 0.05 24.57
C LEU A 380 1.77 -0.77 24.53
N ARG A 381 2.40 -1.02 25.68
CA ARG A 381 3.64 -1.78 25.80
C ARG A 381 3.47 -3.25 25.38
N ALA A 382 2.42 -3.90 25.88
CA ALA A 382 2.11 -5.28 25.52
C ALA A 382 1.73 -5.40 24.06
N ASN A 383 1.00 -4.42 23.52
CA ASN A 383 0.68 -4.33 22.10
C ASN A 383 1.94 -4.33 21.22
N LEU A 384 3.00 -3.58 21.58
CA LEU A 384 4.28 -3.61 20.86
C LEU A 384 4.93 -5.00 20.84
N TRP A 385 4.89 -5.73 21.95
CA TRP A 385 5.46 -7.08 22.03
C TRP A 385 4.65 -8.10 21.24
N LEU A 386 3.32 -7.99 21.25
CA LEU A 386 2.47 -8.85 20.42
C LEU A 386 2.69 -8.55 18.92
N ALA A 387 2.84 -7.26 18.56
CA ALA A 387 3.20 -6.86 17.21
C ALA A 387 4.57 -7.43 16.79
N ALA A 388 5.55 -7.40 17.70
CA ALA A 388 6.86 -8.01 17.48
C ALA A 388 6.76 -9.54 17.28
N ALA A 389 5.90 -10.23 18.02
CA ALA A 389 5.67 -11.67 17.86
C ALA A 389 5.14 -12.00 16.45
N CYS A 390 4.31 -11.14 15.84
CA CYS A 390 3.89 -11.30 14.45
C CYS A 390 5.07 -11.26 13.46
N MET A 391 6.15 -10.53 13.77
CA MET A 391 7.36 -10.45 12.91
C MET A 391 8.23 -11.70 13.01
N LEU A 392 8.11 -12.46 14.09
CA LEU A 392 8.93 -13.66 14.32
C LEU A 392 8.68 -14.75 13.27
N TRP A 393 7.41 -14.97 12.90
CA TRP A 393 7.04 -15.99 11.93
C TRP A 393 7.63 -15.73 10.53
N PRO A 394 7.47 -14.52 9.90
CA PRO A 394 8.14 -14.21 8.65
C PRO A 394 9.67 -14.32 8.73
N ALA A 395 10.28 -13.87 9.83
CA ALA A 395 11.71 -13.98 10.03
C ALA A 395 12.18 -15.43 10.03
N LEU A 396 11.52 -16.32 10.77
CA LEU A 396 11.84 -17.75 10.81
C LEU A 396 11.62 -18.43 9.46
N MET A 397 10.53 -18.11 8.76
CA MET A 397 10.21 -18.66 7.46
C MET A 397 11.25 -18.27 6.39
N LEU A 398 11.66 -17.00 6.39
CA LEU A 398 12.66 -16.48 5.45
C LEU A 398 14.07 -17.00 5.78
N ALA A 399 14.42 -17.12 7.05
CA ALA A 399 15.68 -17.73 7.47
C ALA A 399 15.81 -19.18 6.96
N ARG A 400 14.74 -19.97 7.09
CA ARG A 400 14.73 -21.38 6.59
C ARG A 400 14.84 -21.43 5.06
N ALA A 401 14.18 -20.51 4.33
CA ALA A 401 14.24 -20.45 2.87
C ALA A 401 15.65 -20.06 2.38
N GLY A 402 16.30 -19.08 3.02
CA GLY A 402 17.67 -18.67 2.70
C GLY A 402 18.71 -19.78 2.89
N TRP A 403 18.53 -20.65 3.89
CA TRP A 403 19.38 -21.82 4.09
C TRP A 403 19.23 -22.87 2.96
N GLY A 404 18.03 -23.01 2.39
CA GLY A 404 17.76 -23.89 1.25
C GLY A 404 18.40 -23.42 -0.05
N GLU A 405 18.31 -22.14 -0.36
CA GLU A 405 18.94 -21.51 -1.53
C GLU A 405 20.47 -21.56 -1.44
N TRP A 406 21.02 -21.29 -0.25
CA TRP A 406 22.47 -21.36 0.00
C TRP A 406 23.03 -22.77 -0.19
N ARG A 407 22.33 -23.81 0.30
CA ARG A 407 22.69 -25.22 0.07
C ARG A 407 22.58 -25.62 -1.40
N GLY A 408 21.55 -25.11 -2.12
CA GLY A 408 21.37 -25.39 -3.55
C GLY A 408 22.48 -24.77 -4.41
N ASP A 409 22.88 -23.54 -4.12
CA ASP A 409 23.97 -22.85 -4.81
C ASP A 409 25.35 -23.47 -4.51
N TYR A 410 25.59 -23.90 -3.28
CA TYR A 410 26.81 -24.63 -2.90
C TYR A 410 26.90 -25.98 -3.60
N ALA A 411 25.81 -26.73 -3.64
CA ALA A 411 25.76 -28.02 -4.34
C ALA A 411 25.92 -27.86 -5.86
N ARG A 412 25.40 -26.78 -6.45
CA ARG A 412 25.57 -26.46 -7.89
C ARG A 412 27.00 -26.04 -8.20
N LYS A 413 27.61 -25.15 -7.38
CA LYS A 413 29.02 -24.74 -7.50
C LYS A 413 29.98 -25.91 -7.28
N ALA A 414 29.68 -26.82 -6.33
CA ALA A 414 30.47 -28.02 -6.09
C ALA A 414 30.42 -28.97 -7.31
N ARG A 415 29.24 -29.21 -7.90
CA ARG A 415 29.09 -30.01 -9.13
C ARG A 415 29.86 -29.42 -10.32
N ASN A 416 29.78 -28.09 -10.52
CA ASN A 416 30.51 -27.45 -11.63
C ASN A 416 32.02 -27.43 -11.44
N ARG A 417 32.55 -27.55 -10.22
CA ARG A 417 33.99 -27.69 -9.97
C ARG A 417 34.52 -29.11 -10.19
N VAL A 418 33.66 -30.11 -10.14
CA VAL A 418 34.03 -31.51 -10.38
C VAL A 418 33.89 -31.87 -11.87
N SER A 419 33.18 -31.08 -12.66
CA SER A 419 32.95 -31.30 -14.09
C SER A 419 33.89 -30.49 -15.02
N THR A 420 34.85 -29.75 -14.51
CA THR A 420 35.96 -29.16 -15.28
C THR A 420 37.17 -30.08 -15.14
N PRO A 421 37.58 -30.76 -16.26
CA PRO A 421 38.77 -31.62 -16.27
C PRO A 421 40.06 -30.82 -16.13
#